data_6da023b4a213735b6ea873cda7afb936
#
_entry.id   6da023b4a213735b6ea873cda7afb936
#
_cell.length_a   1.000
_cell.length_b   1.000
_cell.length_c   1.000
_cell.angle_alpha   90.00
_cell.angle_beta   90.00
_cell.angle_gamma   90.00
#
_symmetry.space_group_name_H-M   'P 1'
#
loop_
_entity.id
_entity.type
_entity.pdbx_description
1 polymer ?
#
loop_
_entity_poly.entity_id
_entity_poly.type
_entity_poly.pdbx_seq_one_letter_code
_entity_poly.pdbx_strand_id
1 'polypeptide(L)'
;PTNSRPNPGYFKATIGRIVRYQAVLPSGQTTYENATTVDYGSRRVLLGETLAFQPKSGGIPLTHESHGVGSLVFGQDGTLLVSAGDNASYSSADGGSAAETYWSSALTDGILQAKENVGAFRAQLVDSLAGKVLRLDPVTGNGVESNPFYSAAEPRAAKSRVWALGLRNPFRMTIRPGTGEHEPELGN
;
A
#
# COMPACT_ATOMS: atom_id res chain seq x y z
N PRO A 1 -16.38 19.54 -21.42
CA PRO A 1 -17.19 18.95 -20.36
C PRO A 1 -16.59 19.40 -19.04
N THR A 2 -17.24 20.35 -18.37
CA THR A 2 -16.91 20.74 -17.01
C THR A 2 -17.20 19.54 -16.13
N ASN A 3 -16.18 18.87 -15.67
CA ASN A 3 -16.28 17.80 -14.70
C ASN A 3 -16.63 18.41 -13.33
N SER A 4 -17.85 18.90 -13.22
CA SER A 4 -18.40 19.40 -11.96
C SER A 4 -18.65 18.20 -11.06
N ARG A 5 -17.65 17.80 -10.31
CA ARG A 5 -17.74 16.75 -9.31
C ARG A 5 -18.53 17.31 -8.12
N PRO A 6 -19.76 16.87 -7.88
CA PRO A 6 -20.67 17.56 -6.96
C PRO A 6 -20.39 17.26 -5.48
N ASN A 7 -19.39 16.41 -5.17
CA ASN A 7 -19.11 16.03 -3.79
C ASN A 7 -17.80 16.66 -3.28
N PRO A 8 -17.86 17.65 -2.38
CA PRO A 8 -16.65 18.27 -1.81
C PRO A 8 -15.78 17.27 -1.01
N GLY A 9 -16.32 16.10 -0.63
CA GLY A 9 -15.55 15.02 -0.02
C GLY A 9 -14.67 14.24 -1.00
N TYR A 10 -14.85 14.40 -2.30
CA TYR A 10 -14.07 13.70 -3.31
C TYR A 10 -12.60 14.17 -3.35
N PHE A 11 -12.35 15.44 -3.13
CA PHE A 11 -11.02 16.05 -3.14
C PHE A 11 -10.44 16.13 -1.73
N LYS A 12 -10.22 14.97 -1.11
CA LYS A 12 -9.62 14.88 0.23
C LYS A 12 -8.55 13.80 0.24
N ALA A 13 -7.57 14.02 1.12
CA ALA A 13 -6.62 12.97 1.43
C ALA A 13 -7.35 11.75 2.02
N THR A 14 -6.90 10.58 1.63
CA THR A 14 -7.39 9.29 2.12
C THR A 14 -6.22 8.34 2.38
N ILE A 15 -6.51 7.13 2.80
CA ILE A 15 -5.52 6.06 2.92
C ILE A 15 -5.84 4.92 1.97
N GLY A 16 -4.81 4.42 1.28
CA GLY A 16 -4.86 3.14 0.58
C GLY A 16 -4.83 2.00 1.59
N ARG A 17 -5.70 1.01 1.39
CA ARG A 17 -5.87 -0.13 2.29
C ARG A 17 -5.87 -1.43 1.52
N ILE A 18 -5.23 -2.45 2.08
CA ILE A 18 -5.30 -3.83 1.59
C ILE A 18 -6.11 -4.65 2.60
N VAL A 19 -7.17 -5.27 2.10
CA VAL A 19 -8.07 -6.09 2.93
C VAL A 19 -8.18 -7.47 2.31
N ARG A 20 -8.09 -8.49 3.14
CA ARG A 20 -8.33 -9.88 2.77
C ARG A 20 -9.70 -10.33 3.27
N TYR A 21 -10.40 -11.07 2.45
CA TYR A 21 -11.58 -11.84 2.79
C TYR A 21 -11.37 -13.30 2.40
N GLN A 22 -12.05 -14.20 3.07
CA GLN A 22 -12.10 -15.62 2.70
C GLN A 22 -13.32 -15.86 1.80
N ALA A 23 -13.12 -16.58 0.69
CA ALA A 23 -14.23 -17.05 -0.11
C ALA A 23 -15.03 -18.11 0.67
N VAL A 24 -16.32 -18.19 0.42
CA VAL A 24 -17.16 -19.28 0.94
C VAL A 24 -17.03 -20.48 0.01
N LEU A 25 -16.67 -21.63 0.57
CA LEU A 25 -16.60 -22.88 -0.20
C LEU A 25 -17.99 -23.23 -0.70
N PRO A 26 -18.20 -23.40 -2.02
CA PRO A 26 -19.52 -23.77 -2.54
C PRO A 26 -19.96 -25.13 -2.01
N SER A 27 -21.28 -25.28 -1.77
CA SER A 27 -21.84 -26.52 -1.25
C SER A 27 -21.48 -27.73 -2.12
N GLY A 28 -20.97 -28.79 -1.50
CA GLY A 28 -20.57 -30.01 -2.21
C GLY A 28 -19.26 -29.91 -3.00
N GLN A 29 -18.55 -28.78 -2.95
CA GLN A 29 -17.25 -28.58 -3.59
C GLN A 29 -16.10 -28.78 -2.60
N THR A 30 -14.94 -29.17 -3.12
CA THR A 30 -13.69 -29.29 -2.35
C THR A 30 -12.68 -28.18 -2.71
N THR A 31 -13.01 -27.33 -3.68
CA THR A 31 -12.20 -26.20 -4.15
C THR A 31 -13.02 -24.93 -4.21
N TYR A 32 -12.35 -23.79 -4.23
CA TYR A 32 -12.97 -22.46 -4.32
C TYR A 32 -13.14 -21.95 -5.77
N GLU A 33 -12.88 -22.80 -6.76
CA GLU A 33 -12.84 -22.40 -8.17
C GLU A 33 -14.12 -21.69 -8.65
N ASN A 34 -15.26 -22.12 -8.15
CA ASN A 34 -16.56 -21.54 -8.48
C ASN A 34 -17.18 -20.71 -7.32
N ALA A 35 -16.36 -20.25 -6.38
CA ALA A 35 -16.84 -19.43 -5.29
C ALA A 35 -17.30 -18.06 -5.80
N THR A 36 -18.55 -17.72 -5.54
CA THR A 36 -19.18 -16.45 -5.94
C THR A 36 -19.48 -15.52 -4.75
N THR A 37 -19.22 -15.99 -3.54
CA THR A 37 -19.49 -15.26 -2.30
C THR A 37 -18.28 -15.25 -1.39
N VAL A 38 -18.21 -14.24 -0.51
CA VAL A 38 -17.17 -14.13 0.51
C VAL A 38 -17.79 -14.13 1.90
N ASP A 39 -17.04 -14.67 2.85
CA ASP A 39 -17.37 -14.51 4.27
C ASP A 39 -16.92 -13.11 4.72
N TYR A 40 -17.86 -12.19 4.90
CA TYR A 40 -17.58 -10.84 5.38
C TYR A 40 -17.07 -10.82 6.83
N GLY A 41 -17.39 -11.84 7.63
CA GLY A 41 -16.88 -12.02 8.99
C GLY A 41 -15.39 -12.32 9.03
N SER A 42 -14.85 -12.88 7.94
CA SER A 42 -13.41 -13.20 7.80
C SER A 42 -12.55 -11.97 7.48
N ARG A 43 -13.15 -10.77 7.39
CA ARG A 43 -12.46 -9.52 7.02
C ARG A 43 -11.21 -9.29 7.84
N ARG A 44 -10.05 -9.15 7.19
CA ARG A 44 -8.78 -8.83 7.81
C ARG A 44 -8.09 -7.69 7.07
N VAL A 45 -7.74 -6.62 7.80
CA VAL A 45 -6.93 -5.54 7.25
C VAL A 45 -5.46 -5.95 7.33
N LEU A 46 -4.84 -6.15 6.17
CA LEU A 46 -3.42 -6.47 6.05
C LEU A 46 -2.57 -5.19 6.11
N LEU A 47 -3.04 -4.11 5.49
CA LEU A 47 -2.39 -2.81 5.45
C LEU A 47 -3.45 -1.72 5.50
N GLY A 48 -3.20 -0.63 6.21
CA GLY A 48 -4.14 0.48 6.32
C GLY A 48 -5.10 0.34 7.50
N GLU A 49 -4.63 -0.19 8.61
CA GLU A 49 -5.36 -0.18 9.87
C GLU A 49 -5.58 1.27 10.32
N THR A 50 -6.83 1.63 10.50
CA THR A 50 -7.21 2.81 11.27
C THR A 50 -7.60 2.33 12.65
N LEU A 51 -6.79 2.63 13.63
CA LEU A 51 -7.25 2.60 15.00
C LEU A 51 -8.16 3.80 15.21
N ALA A 52 -9.24 3.64 15.96
CA ALA A 52 -10.27 4.68 16.14
C ALA A 52 -9.72 6.05 16.64
N PHE A 53 -8.49 6.08 17.13
CA PHE A 53 -7.84 7.27 17.69
C PHE A 53 -6.49 7.61 17.03
N GLN A 54 -6.09 6.86 16.03
CA GLN A 54 -4.86 7.13 15.26
C GLN A 54 -5.19 7.10 13.79
N PRO A 55 -5.46 8.25 13.20
CA PRO A 55 -5.96 8.32 11.81
C PRO A 55 -5.00 7.82 10.76
N LYS A 56 -3.76 7.50 11.12
CA LYS A 56 -2.71 7.29 10.13
C LYS A 56 -2.02 5.99 10.08
N SER A 57 -2.29 5.17 11.01
CA SER A 57 -1.43 4.04 11.20
C SER A 57 -1.45 3.09 10.02
N GLY A 58 -0.32 2.92 9.39
CA GLY A 58 -0.02 1.85 8.48
C GLY A 58 -0.79 1.83 7.14
N GLY A 59 -1.44 2.92 6.77
CA GLY A 59 -2.05 3.09 5.46
C GLY A 59 -1.12 3.78 4.45
N ILE A 60 -1.30 3.49 3.16
CA ILE A 60 -0.61 4.22 2.09
C ILE A 60 -1.25 5.61 2.02
N PRO A 61 -0.50 6.71 2.26
CA PRO A 61 -1.07 8.05 2.17
C PRO A 61 -1.48 8.36 0.74
N LEU A 62 -2.73 8.74 0.52
CA LEU A 62 -3.25 9.17 -0.77
C LEU A 62 -3.50 10.68 -0.71
N THR A 63 -2.52 11.44 -1.13
CA THR A 63 -2.51 12.92 -1.09
C THR A 63 -2.76 13.55 -2.44
N HIS A 64 -3.00 12.74 -3.47
CA HIS A 64 -3.35 13.16 -4.81
C HIS A 64 -4.27 12.12 -5.45
N GLU A 65 -4.96 12.49 -6.53
CA GLU A 65 -5.87 11.60 -7.27
C GLU A 65 -5.17 10.57 -8.16
N SER A 66 -3.85 10.58 -8.21
CA SER A 66 -3.01 9.65 -8.97
C SER A 66 -1.90 9.05 -8.11
N HIS A 67 -1.13 8.11 -8.70
CA HIS A 67 0.00 7.45 -8.05
C HIS A 67 -0.38 6.72 -6.76
N GLY A 68 -1.58 6.13 -6.72
CA GLY A 68 -2.10 5.40 -5.57
C GLY A 68 -1.58 3.97 -5.47
N VAL A 69 -2.45 3.08 -4.99
CA VAL A 69 -2.18 1.63 -4.94
C VAL A 69 -2.26 1.07 -6.36
N GLY A 70 -1.25 0.29 -6.76
CA GLY A 70 -1.13 -0.32 -8.08
C GLY A 70 -1.53 -1.80 -8.09
N SER A 71 -0.55 -2.68 -8.23
CA SER A 71 -0.75 -4.13 -8.35
C SER A 71 -0.66 -4.85 -7.01
N LEU A 72 -1.37 -5.97 -6.95
CA LEU A 72 -1.24 -7.01 -5.94
C LEU A 72 -0.80 -8.30 -6.66
N VAL A 73 0.32 -8.87 -6.28
CA VAL A 73 0.88 -10.09 -6.89
C VAL A 73 1.41 -11.00 -5.79
N PHE A 74 1.11 -12.30 -5.88
CA PHE A 74 1.73 -13.28 -5.00
C PHE A 74 3.09 -13.70 -5.54
N GLY A 75 4.10 -13.69 -4.68
CA GLY A 75 5.40 -14.31 -4.93
C GLY A 75 5.29 -15.83 -5.00
N GLN A 76 6.28 -16.49 -5.59
CA GLN A 76 6.36 -17.95 -5.59
C GLN A 76 6.53 -18.52 -4.17
N ASP A 77 7.10 -17.74 -3.27
CA ASP A 77 7.24 -18.01 -1.85
C ASP A 77 5.94 -17.81 -1.03
N GLY A 78 4.83 -17.48 -1.71
CA GLY A 78 3.53 -17.26 -1.08
C GLY A 78 3.38 -15.89 -0.40
N THR A 79 4.38 -15.00 -0.46
CA THR A 79 4.26 -13.64 0.07
C THR A 79 3.43 -12.75 -0.85
N LEU A 80 2.84 -11.68 -0.30
CA LEU A 80 2.05 -10.72 -1.06
C LEU A 80 2.88 -9.47 -1.36
N LEU A 81 3.11 -9.21 -2.64
CA LEU A 81 3.71 -7.98 -3.13
C LEU A 81 2.63 -6.95 -3.45
N VAL A 82 2.82 -5.72 -2.97
CA VAL A 82 1.90 -4.59 -3.17
C VAL A 82 2.70 -3.42 -3.73
N SER A 83 2.33 -2.92 -4.90
CA SER A 83 2.92 -1.69 -5.42
C SER A 83 2.13 -0.47 -5.00
N ALA A 84 2.83 0.60 -4.63
CA ALA A 84 2.26 1.88 -4.24
C ALA A 84 3.05 3.03 -4.87
N GLY A 85 2.39 3.97 -5.48
CA GLY A 85 3.00 5.18 -6.01
C GLY A 85 3.32 6.20 -4.91
N ASP A 86 4.03 7.25 -5.28
CA ASP A 86 4.51 8.28 -4.36
C ASP A 86 3.43 9.28 -3.91
N ASN A 87 2.27 9.26 -4.57
CA ASN A 87 1.16 10.18 -4.32
C ASN A 87 1.52 11.67 -4.44
N ALA A 88 2.58 11.99 -5.18
CA ALA A 88 2.94 13.35 -5.49
C ALA A 88 2.14 13.87 -6.70
N SER A 89 2.14 15.18 -6.89
CA SER A 89 1.56 15.79 -8.08
C SER A 89 2.13 15.20 -9.36
N TYR A 90 1.29 15.03 -10.37
CA TYR A 90 1.71 14.72 -11.73
C TYR A 90 1.77 15.98 -12.63
N SER A 91 1.20 17.09 -12.17
CA SER A 91 1.08 18.31 -12.96
C SER A 91 2.31 19.21 -12.83
N SER A 92 3.03 19.10 -11.72
CA SER A 92 4.19 19.94 -11.40
C SER A 92 5.26 19.17 -10.63
N ALA A 93 6.43 19.79 -10.46
CA ALA A 93 7.44 19.29 -9.55
C ALA A 93 6.93 19.42 -8.11
N ASP A 94 6.77 18.31 -7.43
CA ASP A 94 6.29 18.25 -6.05
C ASP A 94 7.42 17.90 -5.09
N GLY A 95 7.92 18.91 -4.42
CA GLY A 95 8.90 18.78 -3.31
C GLY A 95 8.26 18.87 -1.92
N GLY A 96 6.93 18.83 -1.87
CA GLY A 96 6.12 19.00 -0.67
C GLY A 96 5.24 20.25 -0.75
N SER A 97 4.06 20.17 -0.17
CA SER A 97 3.08 21.28 -0.12
C SER A 97 2.63 21.80 -1.49
N ALA A 98 2.64 20.95 -2.53
CA ALA A 98 2.16 21.33 -3.84
C ALA A 98 0.66 21.68 -3.79
N ALA A 99 0.28 22.79 -4.43
CA ALA A 99 -1.06 23.39 -4.29
C ALA A 99 -2.19 22.46 -4.75
N GLU A 100 -1.93 21.61 -5.75
CA GLU A 100 -2.88 20.65 -6.31
C GLU A 100 -2.98 19.35 -5.52
N THR A 101 -2.19 19.19 -4.47
CA THR A 101 -2.26 18.02 -3.59
C THR A 101 -3.05 18.29 -2.31
N TYR A 102 -3.49 17.23 -1.65
CA TYR A 102 -4.28 17.33 -0.41
C TYR A 102 -3.40 17.29 0.85
N TRP A 103 -2.14 17.76 0.74
CA TRP A 103 -1.15 17.67 1.80
C TRP A 103 -1.59 18.28 3.12
N SER A 104 -2.28 19.43 3.07
CA SER A 104 -2.70 20.16 4.28
C SER A 104 -3.75 19.38 5.08
N SER A 105 -4.79 18.87 4.40
CA SER A 105 -5.78 18.01 5.04
C SER A 105 -5.17 16.68 5.48
N ALA A 106 -4.23 16.13 4.70
CA ALA A 106 -3.52 14.91 5.07
C ALA A 106 -2.72 15.05 6.38
N LEU A 107 -2.07 16.20 6.60
CA LEU A 107 -1.40 16.52 7.86
C LEU A 107 -2.39 16.68 9.01
N THR A 108 -3.47 17.44 8.79
CA THR A 108 -4.49 17.71 9.82
C THR A 108 -5.18 16.42 10.27
N ASP A 109 -5.55 15.57 9.31
CA ASP A 109 -6.21 14.29 9.56
C ASP A 109 -5.21 13.20 9.99
N GLY A 110 -3.93 13.51 9.89
CA GLY A 110 -2.81 12.67 10.26
C GLY A 110 -2.64 11.45 9.37
N ILE A 111 -3.07 11.51 8.16
CA ILE A 111 -2.77 10.58 7.07
C ILE A 111 -1.31 10.69 6.67
N LEU A 112 -0.77 11.90 6.74
CA LEU A 112 0.61 12.24 6.43
C LEU A 112 1.30 12.77 7.68
N GLN A 113 2.50 12.30 7.97
CA GLN A 113 3.37 12.91 8.99
C GLN A 113 4.12 14.11 8.41
N ALA A 114 4.52 15.06 9.25
CA ALA A 114 5.25 16.25 8.78
C ALA A 114 6.49 15.91 7.93
N LYS A 115 7.26 14.88 8.34
CA LYS A 115 8.44 14.39 7.61
C LYS A 115 8.13 13.79 6.24
N GLU A 116 6.88 13.39 6.01
CA GLU A 116 6.43 12.82 4.74
C GLU A 116 5.90 13.88 3.77
N ASN A 117 5.77 15.14 4.20
CA ASN A 117 5.35 16.24 3.34
C ASN A 117 6.50 16.75 2.47
N VAL A 118 7.07 15.86 1.70
CA VAL A 118 8.22 16.07 0.80
C VAL A 118 7.90 15.67 -0.65
N GLY A 119 6.62 15.60 -0.98
CA GLY A 119 6.13 15.27 -2.32
C GLY A 119 6.72 13.98 -2.87
N ALA A 120 7.28 14.01 -4.08
CA ALA A 120 7.85 12.84 -4.75
C ALA A 120 9.02 12.20 -3.97
N PHE A 121 9.74 12.97 -3.16
CA PHE A 121 10.82 12.44 -2.32
C PHE A 121 10.33 11.48 -1.23
N ARG A 122 9.03 11.45 -0.97
CA ARG A 122 8.41 10.44 -0.08
C ARG A 122 8.76 9.02 -0.49
N ALA A 123 8.95 8.79 -1.79
CA ALA A 123 9.39 7.51 -2.32
C ALA A 123 10.74 7.04 -1.74
N GLN A 124 11.60 7.94 -1.29
CA GLN A 124 12.91 7.63 -0.69
C GLN A 124 12.85 7.41 0.83
N LEU A 125 11.76 7.79 1.49
CA LEU A 125 11.63 7.59 2.93
C LEU A 125 11.33 6.13 3.24
N VAL A 126 12.23 5.45 3.94
CA VAL A 126 12.08 4.03 4.31
C VAL A 126 10.85 3.78 5.18
N ASP A 127 10.48 4.74 6.02
CA ASP A 127 9.35 4.64 6.94
C ASP A 127 8.04 5.23 6.38
N SER A 128 7.97 5.46 5.07
CA SER A 128 6.74 5.77 4.34
C SER A 128 6.35 4.61 3.43
N LEU A 129 5.04 4.36 3.31
CA LEU A 129 4.50 3.32 2.42
C LEU A 129 4.31 3.82 0.98
N ALA A 130 4.52 5.10 0.71
CA ALA A 130 4.39 5.69 -0.62
C ALA A 130 5.64 5.48 -1.47
N GLY A 131 5.47 5.22 -2.77
CA GLY A 131 6.56 5.02 -3.72
C GLY A 131 7.35 3.73 -3.51
N LYS A 132 6.66 2.62 -3.24
CA LYS A 132 7.24 1.35 -2.78
C LYS A 132 6.71 0.14 -3.55
N VAL A 133 7.50 -0.93 -3.55
CA VAL A 133 6.97 -2.29 -3.50
C VAL A 133 7.05 -2.74 -2.06
N LEU A 134 5.92 -3.15 -1.51
CA LEU A 134 5.81 -3.72 -0.17
C LEU A 134 5.72 -5.23 -0.29
N ARG A 135 6.36 -5.98 0.63
CA ARG A 135 6.27 -7.44 0.71
C ARG A 135 5.75 -7.84 2.07
N LEU A 136 4.62 -8.50 2.06
CA LEU A 136 3.80 -8.77 3.22
C LEU A 136 3.54 -10.27 3.39
N ASP A 137 3.44 -10.70 4.63
CA ASP A 137 2.76 -11.93 4.96
C ASP A 137 1.26 -11.78 4.68
N PRO A 138 0.66 -12.61 3.81
CA PRO A 138 -0.74 -12.46 3.39
C PRO A 138 -1.76 -12.85 4.46
N VAL A 139 -1.32 -13.41 5.57
CA VAL A 139 -2.18 -13.79 6.71
C VAL A 139 -2.24 -12.68 7.74
N THR A 140 -1.09 -12.12 8.09
CA THR A 140 -0.96 -11.14 9.18
C THR A 140 -0.89 -9.70 8.70
N GLY A 141 -0.37 -9.47 7.49
CA GLY A 141 -0.01 -8.15 6.97
C GLY A 141 1.30 -7.59 7.55
N ASN A 142 2.06 -8.41 8.27
CA ASN A 142 3.41 -8.07 8.72
C ASN A 142 4.36 -7.98 7.53
N GLY A 143 5.45 -7.23 7.67
CA GLY A 143 6.59 -7.38 6.80
C GLY A 143 7.18 -8.80 6.93
N VAL A 144 7.81 -9.28 5.87
CA VAL A 144 8.52 -10.56 5.84
C VAL A 144 9.91 -10.38 6.42
N GLU A 145 10.40 -11.35 7.19
CA GLU A 145 11.69 -11.25 7.89
C GLU A 145 12.88 -10.96 6.96
N SER A 146 12.82 -11.48 5.74
CA SER A 146 13.83 -11.24 4.71
C SER A 146 13.71 -9.89 3.97
N ASN A 147 12.78 -9.02 4.37
CA ASN A 147 12.73 -7.66 3.82
C ASN A 147 13.94 -6.84 4.28
N PRO A 148 14.49 -5.97 3.41
CA PRO A 148 15.77 -5.28 3.67
C PRO A 148 15.78 -4.38 4.91
N PHE A 149 14.61 -3.92 5.37
CA PHE A 149 14.49 -3.02 6.53
C PHE A 149 13.62 -3.62 7.65
N TYR A 150 13.50 -4.94 7.67
CA TYR A 150 12.66 -5.63 8.65
C TYR A 150 13.15 -5.42 10.09
N SER A 151 12.18 -5.30 10.99
CA SER A 151 12.41 -5.25 12.44
C SER A 151 11.44 -6.20 13.13
N ALA A 152 11.97 -7.21 13.79
CA ALA A 152 11.16 -8.17 14.55
C ALA A 152 10.37 -7.52 15.70
N ALA A 153 10.88 -6.41 16.26
CA ALA A 153 10.18 -5.65 17.29
C ALA A 153 8.97 -4.87 16.73
N GLU A 154 9.00 -4.54 15.42
CA GLU A 154 7.98 -3.72 14.77
C GLU A 154 7.60 -4.30 13.39
N PRO A 155 7.08 -5.54 13.30
CA PRO A 155 6.86 -6.21 12.02
C PRO A 155 5.79 -5.51 11.16
N ARG A 156 4.93 -4.68 11.76
CA ARG A 156 3.91 -3.89 11.07
C ARG A 156 4.33 -2.45 10.76
N ALA A 157 5.52 -2.02 11.18
CA ALA A 157 6.03 -0.69 10.81
C ALA A 157 6.21 -0.59 9.28
N ALA A 158 6.10 0.62 8.73
CA ALA A 158 6.27 0.86 7.30
C ALA A 158 7.59 0.29 6.79
N LYS A 159 8.71 0.58 7.48
CA LYS A 159 10.06 0.09 7.14
C LYS A 159 10.12 -1.44 6.99
N SER A 160 9.46 -2.17 7.90
CA SER A 160 9.48 -3.64 7.91
C SER A 160 8.76 -4.27 6.71
N ARG A 161 7.87 -3.52 6.07
CA ARG A 161 7.07 -3.94 4.93
C ARG A 161 7.70 -3.57 3.58
N VAL A 162 8.73 -2.71 3.57
CA VAL A 162 9.39 -2.26 2.34
C VAL A 162 10.26 -3.35 1.77
N TRP A 163 10.01 -3.69 0.49
CA TRP A 163 10.86 -4.55 -0.34
C TRP A 163 11.73 -3.71 -1.27
N ALA A 164 11.12 -2.75 -1.99
CA ALA A 164 11.82 -1.80 -2.85
C ALA A 164 11.24 -0.39 -2.67
N LEU A 165 12.05 0.62 -2.91
CA LEU A 165 11.71 2.03 -2.72
C LEU A 165 12.16 2.89 -3.92
N GLY A 166 11.75 4.16 -3.95
CA GLY A 166 12.14 5.09 -5.00
C GLY A 166 11.24 5.08 -6.23
N LEU A 167 10.06 4.49 -6.15
CA LEU A 167 9.15 4.32 -7.27
C LEU A 167 8.17 5.49 -7.38
N ARG A 168 8.04 6.04 -8.60
CA ARG A 168 7.12 7.15 -8.88
C ARG A 168 5.67 6.67 -8.92
N ASN A 169 5.39 5.74 -9.84
CA ASN A 169 4.05 5.20 -10.07
C ASN A 169 4.12 3.77 -10.60
N PRO A 170 4.41 2.79 -9.75
CA PRO A 170 4.47 1.38 -10.14
C PRO A 170 3.05 0.84 -10.36
N PHE A 171 2.42 1.25 -11.44
CA PHE A 171 1.01 1.00 -11.74
C PHE A 171 0.72 -0.49 -11.98
N ARG A 172 1.68 -1.19 -12.63
CA ARG A 172 1.59 -2.63 -12.89
C ARG A 172 2.93 -3.28 -12.58
N MET A 173 2.86 -4.47 -12.03
CA MET A 173 4.02 -5.34 -11.86
C MET A 173 3.63 -6.79 -12.11
N THR A 174 4.60 -7.59 -12.48
CA THR A 174 4.51 -9.04 -12.58
C THR A 174 5.81 -9.66 -12.12
N ILE A 175 5.77 -10.91 -11.74
CA ILE A 175 6.96 -11.69 -11.42
C ILE A 175 7.39 -12.43 -12.68
N ARG A 176 8.66 -12.32 -13.02
CA ARG A 176 9.23 -13.10 -14.11
C ARG A 176 9.14 -14.59 -13.77
N PRO A 177 8.62 -15.45 -14.64
CA PRO A 177 8.57 -16.89 -14.40
C PRO A 177 9.96 -17.46 -14.06
N GLY A 178 10.01 -18.35 -13.07
CA GLY A 178 11.26 -18.97 -12.61
C GLY A 178 12.15 -18.04 -11.77
N THR A 179 11.61 -16.92 -11.29
CA THR A 179 12.28 -15.99 -10.37
C THR A 179 11.38 -15.67 -9.17
N GLY A 180 11.93 -14.96 -8.19
CA GLY A 180 11.15 -14.58 -6.99
C GLY A 180 11.25 -15.58 -5.86
N GLU A 181 12.11 -16.57 -5.97
CA GLU A 181 12.61 -17.32 -4.84
C GLU A 181 13.63 -16.46 -4.09
N HIS A 182 13.59 -16.53 -2.77
CA HIS A 182 14.56 -15.78 -1.97
C HIS A 182 15.92 -16.49 -2.03
N GLU A 183 16.86 -15.90 -2.74
CA GLU A 183 18.26 -16.30 -2.72
C GLU A 183 19.04 -15.29 -1.88
N PRO A 184 19.33 -15.61 -0.59
CA PRO A 184 19.99 -14.67 0.31
C PRO A 184 21.34 -14.18 -0.19
N GLU A 185 22.05 -15.03 -0.93
CA GLU A 185 23.40 -14.75 -1.48
C GLU A 185 23.36 -13.74 -2.62
N LEU A 186 22.24 -13.63 -3.34
CA LEU A 186 22.07 -12.71 -4.46
C LEU A 186 21.23 -11.49 -4.10
N GLY A 187 20.70 -11.40 -2.87
CA GLY A 187 19.87 -10.29 -2.43
C GLY A 187 18.53 -10.16 -3.14
N ASN A 188 18.02 -11.25 -3.71
CA ASN A 188 16.74 -11.31 -4.44
C ASN A 188 15.57 -11.59 -3.50
#